data_72624f0894f36d17ab33d70d30d3116a
#
_entry.id   72624f0894f36d17ab33d70d30d3116a
#
_cell.length_a   1.000
_cell.length_b   1.000
_cell.length_c   1.000
_cell.angle_alpha   90.00
_cell.angle_beta   90.00
_cell.angle_gamma   90.00
#
_symmetry.space_group_name_H-M   'P 1'
#
loop_
_entity.id
_entity.type
_entity.pdbx_description
1 polymer ?
#
loop_
_entity_poly.entity_id
_entity_poly.type
_entity_poly.pdbx_seq_one_letter_code
_entity_poly.pdbx_strand_id
1 'polypeptide(L)'
;MTDHAFVPHESVAVALGAAEIAGSLARSGAEVTRNGSRGLLWAEPMIELERDGTRTAYGNVGPNDTNRLEEHELGPVEEVLAGQKRVIFATCGSYAPTDVEAYRAHGGFSPTELEPQAIIDEVSTAGLRGYGGAGFPAGRKWQTAADTEADQKYVVANADEGDSGTFSDRLLMEGDPFLLIEGMMLTGRAIGATRGVIYLRSEYPVAADVLTRAIDSAREAGILGETFDVELFIGAGAYICGEATSLLESLEGRRGEIRVKPPSMAIRGLYGKPTVVNNIVTLCAVPWIIRNGGAAYAAMGLGESTGTMPFQLAGNVKRGGLYELEFGVTLGELVNEWGGGTRSGRPIKAVQVGGPLGAYLTPEHFDVPMTYEHLREIGAEIGHGGVVVFDDTVDMAEQARYAFAFCAHESCGKCTPCRIGAVRGVELMDQIIDEGSLDRRLPLLEDLCEVMEDSSMCAMGSMTPKPVRSALEHFGSDFTKTGAEDR
;
A
#
# COMPACT_ATOMS: atom_id res chain seq x y z
N MET A 1 -12.68 -30.20 24.45
CA MET A 1 -11.56 -29.31 24.07
C MET A 1 -12.14 -27.92 23.96
N THR A 2 -11.52 -26.93 24.56
CA THR A 2 -11.93 -25.51 24.39
C THR A 2 -11.56 -25.06 23.01
N ASP A 3 -12.53 -24.53 22.25
CA ASP A 3 -12.26 -23.98 20.92
C ASP A 3 -11.31 -22.79 21.06
N HIS A 4 -10.28 -22.70 20.21
CA HIS A 4 -9.39 -21.55 20.15
C HIS A 4 -9.86 -20.63 19.01
N ALA A 5 -10.27 -19.41 19.35
CA ALA A 5 -10.78 -18.44 18.41
C ALA A 5 -9.74 -17.37 18.10
N PHE A 6 -9.57 -17.05 16.82
CA PHE A 6 -8.77 -15.94 16.34
C PHE A 6 -9.72 -14.86 15.82
N VAL A 7 -9.63 -13.66 16.41
CA VAL A 7 -10.53 -12.55 16.11
C VAL A 7 -9.70 -11.32 15.76
N PRO A 8 -9.81 -10.79 14.53
CA PRO A 8 -8.99 -9.66 14.10
C PRO A 8 -9.15 -8.43 15.01
N HIS A 9 -8.05 -7.71 15.25
CA HIS A 9 -8.05 -6.46 15.99
C HIS A 9 -7.69 -5.25 15.12
N GLU A 10 -7.53 -5.47 13.82
CA GLU A 10 -7.22 -4.42 12.87
C GLU A 10 -8.40 -3.44 12.68
N SER A 11 -8.11 -2.27 12.11
CA SER A 11 -9.02 -1.12 12.08
C SER A 11 -10.41 -1.43 11.53
N VAL A 12 -10.52 -2.21 10.42
CA VAL A 12 -11.81 -2.51 9.78
C VAL A 12 -12.63 -3.49 10.61
N ALA A 13 -12.00 -4.58 11.07
CA ALA A 13 -12.68 -5.58 11.89
C ALA A 13 -13.21 -4.96 13.21
N VAL A 14 -12.39 -4.11 13.86
CA VAL A 14 -12.80 -3.39 15.08
C VAL A 14 -13.98 -2.46 14.81
N ALA A 15 -13.95 -1.71 13.71
CA ALA A 15 -15.06 -0.82 13.32
C ALA A 15 -16.37 -1.59 13.04
N LEU A 16 -16.26 -2.86 12.67
CA LEU A 16 -17.39 -3.75 12.39
C LEU A 16 -17.80 -4.63 13.60
N GLY A 17 -17.22 -4.42 14.79
CA GLY A 17 -17.64 -5.06 16.04
C GLY A 17 -16.80 -6.27 16.46
N ALA A 18 -15.60 -6.46 15.94
CA ALA A 18 -14.74 -7.59 16.32
C ALA A 18 -14.35 -7.62 17.80
N ALA A 19 -14.34 -6.47 18.48
CA ALA A 19 -14.07 -6.43 19.93
C ALA A 19 -15.20 -7.06 20.75
N GLU A 20 -16.46 -6.78 20.40
CA GLU A 20 -17.66 -7.35 21.00
C GLU A 20 -17.75 -8.87 20.73
N ILE A 21 -17.41 -9.30 19.51
CA ILE A 21 -17.35 -10.72 19.11
C ILE A 21 -16.32 -11.45 20.00
N ALA A 22 -15.10 -10.92 20.10
CA ALA A 22 -14.05 -11.48 20.94
C ALA A 22 -14.51 -11.62 22.42
N GLY A 23 -15.15 -10.58 22.98
CA GLY A 23 -15.71 -10.61 24.31
C GLY A 23 -16.83 -11.64 24.49
N SER A 24 -17.68 -11.84 23.46
CA SER A 24 -18.74 -12.84 23.48
C SER A 24 -18.19 -14.27 23.45
N LEU A 25 -17.21 -14.55 22.58
CA LEU A 25 -16.55 -15.85 22.50
C LEU A 25 -15.80 -16.19 23.79
N ALA A 26 -15.09 -15.24 24.39
CA ALA A 26 -14.40 -15.43 25.66
C ALA A 26 -15.38 -15.77 26.81
N ARG A 27 -16.56 -15.12 26.86
CA ARG A 27 -17.61 -15.42 27.85
C ARG A 27 -18.23 -16.81 27.64
N SER A 28 -18.24 -17.33 26.41
CA SER A 28 -18.70 -18.70 26.15
C SER A 28 -17.66 -19.77 26.45
N GLY A 29 -16.45 -19.38 26.88
CA GLY A 29 -15.38 -20.28 27.33
C GLY A 29 -14.34 -20.59 26.24
N ALA A 30 -14.38 -19.92 25.08
CA ALA A 30 -13.33 -20.03 24.08
C ALA A 30 -12.06 -19.31 24.53
N GLU A 31 -10.89 -19.87 24.18
CA GLU A 31 -9.64 -19.14 24.23
C GLU A 31 -9.60 -18.18 23.03
N VAL A 32 -9.30 -16.90 23.25
CA VAL A 32 -9.37 -15.89 22.19
C VAL A 32 -8.00 -15.24 21.97
N THR A 33 -7.47 -15.38 20.77
CA THR A 33 -6.31 -14.62 20.28
C THR A 33 -6.80 -13.46 19.40
N ARG A 34 -6.35 -12.23 19.71
CA ARG A 34 -6.56 -11.05 18.86
C ARG A 34 -5.44 -11.02 17.81
N ASN A 35 -5.76 -11.49 16.60
CA ASN A 35 -4.81 -11.58 15.49
C ASN A 35 -4.94 -10.41 14.49
N GLY A 36 -4.09 -10.36 13.46
CA GLY A 36 -4.26 -9.50 12.29
C GLY A 36 -5.32 -10.04 11.33
N SER A 37 -5.80 -9.19 10.40
CA SER A 37 -6.67 -9.60 9.32
C SER A 37 -5.91 -10.39 8.24
N ARG A 38 -6.61 -11.28 7.55
CA ARG A 38 -6.10 -11.94 6.32
C ARG A 38 -6.17 -11.03 5.09
N GLY A 39 -6.74 -9.83 5.22
CA GLY A 39 -6.90 -8.87 4.14
C GLY A 39 -8.17 -9.03 3.30
N LEU A 40 -9.02 -10.00 3.58
CA LEU A 40 -10.28 -10.23 2.87
C LEU A 40 -11.39 -9.32 3.43
N LEU A 41 -11.31 -8.01 3.12
CA LEU A 41 -12.20 -6.99 3.71
C LEU A 41 -13.69 -7.25 3.45
N TRP A 42 -14.02 -7.94 2.35
CA TRP A 42 -15.39 -8.34 2.03
C TRP A 42 -15.98 -9.35 3.03
N ALA A 43 -15.13 -10.03 3.77
CA ALA A 43 -15.51 -11.04 4.77
C ALA A 43 -15.40 -10.54 6.21
N GLU A 44 -14.92 -9.30 6.43
CA GLU A 44 -14.73 -8.78 7.79
C GLU A 44 -16.06 -8.47 8.52
N PRO A 45 -16.15 -8.68 9.84
CA PRO A 45 -15.18 -9.39 10.67
C PRO A 45 -15.09 -10.87 10.29
N MET A 46 -13.91 -11.30 9.90
CA MET A 46 -13.63 -12.71 9.61
C MET A 46 -12.93 -13.34 10.81
N ILE A 47 -13.61 -14.21 11.53
CA ILE A 47 -13.04 -14.95 12.65
C ILE A 47 -12.59 -16.34 12.21
N GLU A 48 -11.62 -16.90 12.91
CA GLU A 48 -11.15 -18.27 12.66
C GLU A 48 -11.33 -19.09 13.95
N LEU A 49 -11.82 -20.32 13.83
CA LEU A 49 -11.85 -21.29 14.91
C LEU A 49 -10.88 -22.43 14.61
N GLU A 50 -9.99 -22.71 15.55
CA GLU A 50 -9.08 -23.84 15.46
C GLU A 50 -9.63 -25.02 16.25
N ARG A 51 -9.79 -26.15 15.54
CA ARG A 51 -10.19 -27.45 16.09
C ARG A 51 -9.28 -28.52 15.48
N ASP A 52 -8.68 -29.32 16.33
CA ASP A 52 -7.81 -30.44 15.90
C ASP A 52 -6.71 -30.02 14.91
N GLY A 53 -6.16 -28.80 15.08
CA GLY A 53 -5.10 -28.24 14.24
C GLY A 53 -5.56 -27.66 12.89
N THR A 54 -6.87 -27.64 12.63
CA THR A 54 -7.45 -27.02 11.44
C THR A 54 -8.16 -25.73 11.80
N ARG A 55 -7.88 -24.65 11.07
CA ARG A 55 -8.58 -23.36 11.21
C ARG A 55 -9.68 -23.24 10.17
N THR A 56 -10.91 -23.04 10.62
CA THR A 56 -12.08 -22.75 9.80
C THR A 56 -12.40 -21.24 9.91
N ALA A 57 -12.59 -20.60 8.77
CA ALA A 57 -12.96 -19.19 8.66
C ALA A 57 -14.47 -18.99 8.65
N TYR A 58 -14.93 -17.92 9.32
CA TYR A 58 -16.31 -17.48 9.37
C TYR A 58 -16.35 -15.98 9.06
N GLY A 59 -17.03 -15.59 7.99
CA GLY A 59 -17.03 -14.21 7.50
C GLY A 59 -18.31 -13.44 7.81
N ASN A 60 -18.19 -12.11 7.84
CA ASN A 60 -19.31 -11.19 8.12
C ASN A 60 -20.03 -11.52 9.45
N VAL A 61 -19.27 -11.93 10.45
CA VAL A 61 -19.80 -12.29 11.77
C VAL A 61 -20.18 -11.02 12.52
N GLY A 62 -21.44 -10.90 12.91
CA GLY A 62 -21.91 -9.82 13.78
C GLY A 62 -21.71 -10.12 15.26
N PRO A 63 -21.75 -9.11 16.15
CA PRO A 63 -21.65 -9.31 17.61
C PRO A 63 -22.68 -10.26 18.22
N ASN A 64 -23.83 -10.42 17.56
CA ASN A 64 -24.94 -11.29 18.00
C ASN A 64 -24.94 -12.69 17.34
N ASP A 65 -23.97 -12.98 16.48
CA ASP A 65 -23.94 -14.21 15.68
C ASP A 65 -23.03 -15.30 16.25
N THR A 66 -22.38 -15.03 17.40
CA THR A 66 -21.40 -15.94 18.01
C THR A 66 -21.97 -17.31 18.42
N ASN A 67 -23.29 -17.45 18.52
CA ASN A 67 -23.99 -18.71 18.78
C ASN A 67 -24.54 -19.40 17.50
N ARG A 68 -24.28 -18.84 16.33
CA ARG A 68 -24.72 -19.34 14.99
C ARG A 68 -23.64 -19.21 13.95
N LEU A 69 -22.39 -19.40 14.35
CA LEU A 69 -21.23 -19.23 13.45
C LEU A 69 -21.32 -20.10 12.20
N GLU A 70 -21.98 -21.26 12.27
CA GLU A 70 -22.17 -22.16 11.15
C GLU A 70 -22.88 -21.49 9.95
N GLU A 71 -23.72 -20.47 10.20
CA GLU A 71 -24.39 -19.69 9.13
C GLU A 71 -23.39 -18.76 8.38
N HIS A 72 -22.21 -18.54 8.93
CA HIS A 72 -21.15 -17.63 8.45
C HIS A 72 -19.93 -18.40 7.93
N GLU A 73 -19.96 -19.72 7.87
CA GLU A 73 -18.83 -20.54 7.52
C GLU A 73 -18.39 -20.32 6.07
N LEU A 74 -17.09 -20.05 5.89
CA LEU A 74 -16.44 -19.90 4.59
C LEU A 74 -15.62 -21.16 4.22
N GLY A 75 -15.30 -22.00 5.20
CA GLY A 75 -14.48 -23.18 5.05
C GLY A 75 -13.07 -23.04 5.66
N PRO A 76 -12.20 -24.03 5.45
CA PRO A 76 -10.82 -24.00 5.91
C PRO A 76 -10.10 -22.73 5.43
N VAL A 77 -9.32 -22.07 6.30
CA VAL A 77 -8.59 -20.85 5.96
C VAL A 77 -7.68 -21.04 4.74
N GLU A 78 -7.05 -22.19 4.61
CA GLU A 78 -6.21 -22.53 3.46
C GLU A 78 -6.99 -22.53 2.13
N GLU A 79 -8.23 -22.99 2.15
CA GLU A 79 -9.11 -23.00 0.97
C GLU A 79 -9.62 -21.59 0.66
N VAL A 80 -9.95 -20.79 1.69
CA VAL A 80 -10.40 -19.41 1.54
C VAL A 80 -9.29 -18.53 0.94
N LEU A 81 -8.03 -18.82 1.25
CA LEU A 81 -6.85 -18.14 0.72
C LEU A 81 -6.27 -18.80 -0.55
N ALA A 82 -6.87 -19.89 -1.02
CA ALA A 82 -6.35 -20.65 -2.16
C ALA A 82 -6.19 -19.79 -3.42
N GLY A 83 -5.14 -20.09 -4.19
CA GLY A 83 -4.80 -19.36 -5.42
C GLY A 83 -3.94 -18.11 -5.19
N GLN A 84 -3.85 -17.59 -3.97
CA GLN A 84 -2.89 -16.54 -3.64
C GLN A 84 -1.47 -17.10 -3.49
N LYS A 85 -0.48 -16.25 -3.76
CA LYS A 85 0.93 -16.53 -3.50
C LYS A 85 1.40 -15.63 -2.35
N ARG A 86 1.07 -16.03 -1.12
CA ARG A 86 1.36 -15.22 0.07
C ARG A 86 2.82 -15.41 0.50
N VAL A 87 3.65 -14.44 0.18
CA VAL A 87 5.07 -14.33 0.51
C VAL A 87 5.27 -13.30 1.62
N ILE A 88 4.74 -12.10 1.40
CA ILE A 88 4.86 -10.96 2.31
C ILE A 88 3.78 -11.06 3.41
N PHE A 89 2.58 -11.50 3.06
CA PHE A 89 1.46 -11.66 3.98
C PHE A 89 1.28 -13.10 4.51
N ALA A 90 2.30 -13.95 4.38
CA ALA A 90 2.22 -15.36 4.74
C ALA A 90 1.82 -15.58 6.22
N THR A 91 2.39 -14.81 7.12
CA THR A 91 2.19 -14.90 8.58
C THR A 91 1.13 -13.94 9.12
N CYS A 92 0.71 -12.95 8.31
CA CYS A 92 -0.30 -11.98 8.72
C CYS A 92 -1.63 -12.68 9.07
N GLY A 93 -2.12 -12.50 10.30
CA GLY A 93 -3.30 -13.15 10.82
C GLY A 93 -3.06 -14.52 11.49
N SER A 94 -1.81 -15.02 11.53
CA SER A 94 -1.51 -16.32 12.12
C SER A 94 -1.38 -16.31 13.64
N TYR A 95 -1.06 -15.17 14.25
CA TYR A 95 -0.80 -14.99 15.69
C TYR A 95 -1.14 -13.58 16.14
N ALA A 96 -1.00 -13.31 17.44
CA ALA A 96 -1.17 -11.99 18.01
C ALA A 96 0.01 -11.07 17.60
N PRO A 97 -0.22 -9.91 16.95
CA PRO A 97 0.83 -9.10 16.31
C PRO A 97 1.93 -8.58 17.24
N THR A 98 1.65 -8.50 18.54
CA THR A 98 2.63 -8.03 19.54
C THR A 98 3.30 -9.16 20.31
N ASP A 99 3.10 -10.41 19.91
CA ASP A 99 3.74 -11.59 20.50
C ASP A 99 5.02 -11.94 19.72
N VAL A 100 6.15 -11.50 20.25
CA VAL A 100 7.47 -11.73 19.65
C VAL A 100 7.88 -13.20 19.62
N GLU A 101 7.45 -13.99 20.60
CA GLU A 101 7.76 -15.41 20.63
C GLU A 101 6.94 -16.20 19.61
N ALA A 102 5.68 -15.81 19.39
CA ALA A 102 4.88 -16.36 18.30
C ALA A 102 5.51 -16.03 16.93
N TYR A 103 6.00 -14.80 16.72
CA TYR A 103 6.72 -14.44 15.50
C TYR A 103 7.97 -15.31 15.30
N ARG A 104 8.78 -15.52 16.37
CA ARG A 104 9.95 -16.42 16.31
C ARG A 104 9.55 -17.86 15.98
N ALA A 105 8.46 -18.37 16.56
CA ALA A 105 7.96 -19.71 16.26
C ALA A 105 7.56 -19.89 14.78
N HIS A 106 7.21 -18.82 14.10
CA HIS A 106 6.94 -18.79 12.65
C HIS A 106 8.19 -18.48 11.81
N GLY A 107 9.39 -18.57 12.38
CA GLY A 107 10.67 -18.38 11.69
C GLY A 107 11.13 -16.93 11.62
N GLY A 108 10.49 -16.02 12.33
CA GLY A 108 10.91 -14.62 12.42
C GLY A 108 12.20 -14.44 13.25
N PHE A 109 12.90 -13.33 12.97
CA PHE A 109 14.19 -13.01 13.59
C PHE A 109 15.22 -14.14 13.54
N SER A 110 15.13 -15.00 12.50
CA SER A 110 16.12 -16.07 12.30
C SER A 110 17.50 -15.46 12.08
N PRO A 111 18.53 -15.95 12.79
CA PRO A 111 19.89 -15.44 12.58
C PRO A 111 20.31 -15.59 11.13
N THR A 112 20.91 -14.55 10.57
CA THR A 112 21.59 -14.63 9.27
C THR A 112 23.09 -14.41 9.46
N GLU A 113 23.89 -15.26 8.85
CA GLU A 113 25.35 -15.13 8.81
C GLU A 113 25.82 -14.30 7.61
N LEU A 114 24.89 -13.82 6.76
CA LEU A 114 25.24 -13.05 5.58
C LEU A 114 25.94 -11.75 5.98
N GLU A 115 27.06 -11.50 5.32
CA GLU A 115 27.76 -10.22 5.40
C GLU A 115 26.91 -9.09 4.78
N PRO A 116 27.10 -7.83 5.17
CA PRO A 116 26.31 -6.70 4.69
C PRO A 116 26.17 -6.63 3.17
N GLN A 117 27.26 -6.85 2.41
CA GLN A 117 27.22 -6.84 0.95
C GLN A 117 26.37 -7.99 0.40
N ALA A 118 26.47 -9.18 0.98
CA ALA A 118 25.67 -10.32 0.54
C ALA A 118 24.15 -10.10 0.71
N ILE A 119 23.73 -9.34 1.73
CA ILE A 119 22.32 -8.95 1.87
C ILE A 119 21.89 -8.05 0.69
N ILE A 120 22.75 -7.09 0.28
CA ILE A 120 22.49 -6.22 -0.88
C ILE A 120 22.44 -7.04 -2.16
N ASP A 121 23.33 -8.02 -2.29
CA ASP A 121 23.44 -8.89 -3.47
C ASP A 121 22.19 -9.78 -3.61
N GLU A 122 21.67 -10.33 -2.50
CA GLU A 122 20.42 -11.11 -2.49
C GLU A 122 19.21 -10.25 -2.88
N VAL A 123 19.09 -9.04 -2.33
CA VAL A 123 18.02 -8.10 -2.69
C VAL A 123 18.12 -7.64 -4.14
N SER A 124 19.34 -7.50 -4.66
CA SER A 124 19.59 -7.17 -6.07
C SER A 124 19.24 -8.33 -6.99
N THR A 125 19.65 -9.56 -6.62
CA THR A 125 19.33 -10.81 -7.34
C THR A 125 17.81 -11.06 -7.36
N ALA A 126 17.12 -10.74 -6.27
CA ALA A 126 15.66 -10.81 -6.20
C ALA A 126 14.96 -9.87 -7.19
N GLY A 127 15.65 -8.85 -7.70
CA GLY A 127 15.02 -7.82 -8.52
C GLY A 127 14.02 -6.95 -7.74
N LEU A 128 14.11 -6.92 -6.39
CA LEU A 128 13.16 -6.22 -5.54
C LEU A 128 13.08 -4.74 -5.90
N ARG A 129 11.89 -4.29 -6.27
CA ARG A 129 11.57 -2.88 -6.54
C ARG A 129 10.81 -2.25 -5.37
N GLY A 130 10.82 -0.91 -5.31
CA GLY A 130 10.05 -0.17 -4.31
C GLY A 130 8.56 -0.24 -4.58
N TYR A 131 7.79 -0.82 -3.69
CA TYR A 131 6.32 -0.96 -3.78
C TYR A 131 5.56 0.36 -3.54
N GLY A 132 6.21 1.43 -3.11
CA GLY A 132 5.58 2.75 -2.93
C GLY A 132 5.35 3.54 -4.22
N GLY A 133 5.15 2.88 -5.35
CA GLY A 133 4.72 3.45 -6.64
C GLY A 133 5.83 3.65 -7.67
N ALA A 134 7.00 4.13 -7.29
CA ALA A 134 8.07 4.47 -8.23
C ALA A 134 8.81 3.27 -8.85
N GLY A 135 8.69 2.07 -8.30
CA GLY A 135 9.33 0.86 -8.81
C GLY A 135 10.86 0.90 -8.90
N PHE A 136 11.52 1.75 -8.12
CA PHE A 136 12.99 1.88 -8.16
C PHE A 136 13.67 0.66 -7.54
N PRO A 137 14.73 0.09 -8.16
CA PRO A 137 15.44 -1.08 -7.63
C PRO A 137 16.01 -0.85 -6.22
N ALA A 138 15.57 -1.66 -5.25
CA ALA A 138 15.93 -1.49 -3.84
C ALA A 138 17.43 -1.70 -3.61
N GLY A 139 18.01 -2.77 -4.18
CA GLY A 139 19.44 -3.08 -4.04
C GLY A 139 20.35 -1.95 -4.53
N ARG A 140 20.01 -1.29 -5.65
CA ARG A 140 20.77 -0.14 -6.16
C ARG A 140 20.75 1.05 -5.20
N LYS A 141 19.60 1.32 -4.58
CA LYS A 141 19.46 2.36 -3.56
C LYS A 141 20.30 2.04 -2.32
N TRP A 142 20.26 0.79 -1.87
CA TRP A 142 21.01 0.34 -0.71
C TRP A 142 22.52 0.39 -0.95
N GLN A 143 22.98 -0.08 -2.13
CA GLN A 143 24.38 0.01 -2.49
C GLN A 143 24.91 1.45 -2.42
N THR A 144 24.14 2.40 -3.00
CA THR A 144 24.53 3.82 -2.93
C THR A 144 24.67 4.33 -1.49
N ALA A 145 23.78 3.90 -0.59
CA ALA A 145 23.86 4.29 0.82
C ALA A 145 25.00 3.57 1.55
N ALA A 146 25.25 2.30 1.23
CA ALA A 146 26.36 1.52 1.80
C ALA A 146 27.72 2.14 1.43
N ASP A 147 27.90 2.51 0.15
CA ASP A 147 29.16 3.09 -0.37
C ASP A 147 29.42 4.53 0.11
N THR A 148 28.40 5.22 0.62
CA THR A 148 28.55 6.58 1.11
C THR A 148 29.13 6.57 2.53
N GLU A 149 30.34 7.11 2.71
CA GLU A 149 30.98 7.23 4.02
C GLU A 149 30.24 8.24 4.90
N ALA A 150 29.90 7.85 6.12
CA ALA A 150 29.30 8.72 7.13
C ALA A 150 29.43 8.09 8.54
N ASP A 151 29.40 8.94 9.54
CA ASP A 151 29.38 8.56 10.96
C ASP A 151 28.03 7.95 11.40
N GLN A 152 26.95 8.31 10.71
CA GLN A 152 25.59 7.80 10.94
C GLN A 152 24.88 7.63 9.62
N LYS A 153 24.10 6.54 9.49
CA LYS A 153 23.15 6.27 8.41
C LYS A 153 21.80 5.91 8.97
N TYR A 154 20.73 6.11 8.18
CA TYR A 154 19.36 5.88 8.62
C TYR A 154 18.59 4.95 7.68
N VAL A 155 17.70 4.15 8.27
CA VAL A 155 16.62 3.44 7.55
C VAL A 155 15.31 4.11 7.92
N VAL A 156 14.55 4.55 6.92
CA VAL A 156 13.23 5.15 7.14
C VAL A 156 12.18 4.29 6.43
N ALA A 157 11.26 3.74 7.22
CA ALA A 157 10.07 3.09 6.73
C ALA A 157 9.01 4.16 6.43
N ASN A 158 8.67 4.32 5.16
CA ASN A 158 7.61 5.21 4.73
C ASN A 158 6.25 4.53 4.93
N ALA A 159 5.57 4.91 5.99
CA ALA A 159 4.25 4.43 6.40
C ALA A 159 3.16 5.51 6.19
N ASP A 160 3.39 6.43 5.25
CA ASP A 160 2.41 7.41 4.80
C ASP A 160 1.64 6.87 3.58
N GLU A 161 0.86 5.82 3.80
CA GLU A 161 0.02 5.17 2.80
C GLU A 161 -1.22 6.02 2.52
N GLY A 162 -1.12 6.89 1.51
CA GLY A 162 -2.14 7.89 1.22
C GLY A 162 -2.99 7.63 -0.02
N ASP A 163 -2.65 6.64 -0.84
CA ASP A 163 -3.34 6.35 -2.09
C ASP A 163 -4.77 5.83 -1.85
N SER A 164 -5.73 6.34 -2.63
CA SER A 164 -7.10 5.84 -2.59
C SER A 164 -7.16 4.36 -2.96
N GLY A 165 -7.84 3.57 -2.12
CA GLY A 165 -7.99 2.14 -2.31
C GLY A 165 -6.83 1.29 -1.79
N THR A 166 -5.75 1.87 -1.23
CA THR A 166 -4.64 1.12 -0.65
C THR A 166 -4.73 1.01 0.87
N PHE A 167 -4.29 -0.13 1.41
CA PHE A 167 -4.28 -0.46 2.83
C PHE A 167 -3.32 -1.63 3.17
N SER A 168 -2.42 -2.00 2.26
CA SER A 168 -1.47 -3.10 2.47
C SER A 168 -0.44 -2.80 3.55
N ASP A 169 0.05 -1.56 3.59
CA ASP A 169 0.98 -1.10 4.63
C ASP A 169 0.31 -1.16 6.01
N ARG A 170 -0.94 -0.66 6.09
CA ARG A 170 -1.72 -0.70 7.33
C ARG A 170 -1.92 -2.12 7.83
N LEU A 171 -2.31 -3.07 6.95
CA LEU A 171 -2.50 -4.47 7.33
C LEU A 171 -1.23 -5.10 7.88
N LEU A 172 -0.06 -4.81 7.30
CA LEU A 172 1.23 -5.29 7.81
C LEU A 172 1.55 -4.66 9.17
N MET A 173 1.38 -3.37 9.32
CA MET A 173 1.68 -2.67 10.58
C MET A 173 0.75 -3.10 11.72
N GLU A 174 -0.53 -3.36 11.43
CA GLU A 174 -1.52 -3.81 12.41
C GLU A 174 -1.48 -5.33 12.63
N GLY A 175 -1.05 -6.12 11.63
CA GLY A 175 -1.14 -7.59 11.66
C GLY A 175 0.17 -8.35 11.78
N ASP A 176 1.30 -7.76 11.36
CA ASP A 176 2.64 -8.40 11.39
C ASP A 176 3.78 -7.39 11.54
N PRO A 177 3.78 -6.56 12.60
CA PRO A 177 4.74 -5.46 12.77
C PRO A 177 6.18 -5.95 12.94
N PHE A 178 6.40 -7.17 13.43
CA PHE A 178 7.74 -7.72 13.58
C PHE A 178 8.40 -8.03 12.25
N LEU A 179 7.63 -8.38 11.20
CA LEU A 179 8.15 -8.57 9.85
C LEU A 179 8.75 -7.26 9.31
N LEU A 180 8.09 -6.12 9.59
CA LEU A 180 8.62 -4.80 9.27
C LEU A 180 9.91 -4.50 10.06
N ILE A 181 9.92 -4.74 11.37
CA ILE A 181 11.09 -4.51 12.23
C ILE A 181 12.27 -5.35 11.74
N GLU A 182 12.07 -6.65 11.44
CA GLU A 182 13.11 -7.52 10.89
C GLU A 182 13.64 -7.00 9.55
N GLY A 183 12.75 -6.59 8.64
CA GLY A 183 13.14 -6.00 7.36
C GLY A 183 13.97 -4.71 7.51
N MET A 184 13.61 -3.86 8.47
CA MET A 184 14.39 -2.66 8.80
C MET A 184 15.76 -3.00 9.39
N MET A 185 15.86 -4.01 10.28
CA MET A 185 17.12 -4.46 10.85
C MET A 185 18.08 -5.03 9.78
N LEU A 186 17.55 -5.86 8.87
CA LEU A 186 18.33 -6.42 7.74
C LEU A 186 18.82 -5.30 6.80
N THR A 187 17.96 -4.32 6.52
CA THR A 187 18.34 -3.13 5.74
C THR A 187 19.41 -2.31 6.47
N GLY A 188 19.24 -2.10 7.77
CA GLY A 188 20.21 -1.40 8.62
C GLY A 188 21.59 -2.07 8.58
N ARG A 189 21.62 -3.40 8.77
CA ARG A 189 22.85 -4.19 8.67
C ARG A 189 23.51 -4.07 7.30
N ALA A 190 22.72 -4.16 6.22
CA ALA A 190 23.18 -4.07 4.86
C ALA A 190 23.90 -2.75 4.53
N ILE A 191 23.39 -1.62 5.02
CA ILE A 191 23.93 -0.29 4.72
C ILE A 191 24.84 0.29 5.82
N GLY A 192 24.94 -0.39 6.98
CA GLY A 192 25.68 0.10 8.14
C GLY A 192 24.93 1.19 8.93
N ALA A 193 23.60 1.17 8.94
CA ALA A 193 22.77 2.06 9.74
C ALA A 193 22.51 1.47 11.13
N THR A 194 22.48 2.31 12.16
CA THR A 194 22.16 1.91 13.55
C THR A 194 20.81 2.47 14.02
N ARG A 195 20.14 3.28 13.20
CA ARG A 195 18.87 3.93 13.52
C ARG A 195 17.84 3.72 12.43
N GLY A 196 16.66 3.27 12.83
CA GLY A 196 15.46 3.16 12.03
C GLY A 196 14.38 4.13 12.50
N VAL A 197 13.59 4.64 11.57
CA VAL A 197 12.40 5.47 11.87
C VAL A 197 11.23 4.94 11.05
N ILE A 198 10.11 4.65 11.70
CA ILE A 198 8.83 4.40 11.02
C ILE A 198 8.09 5.73 10.99
N TYR A 199 7.91 6.31 9.79
CA TYR A 199 7.12 7.52 9.60
C TYR A 199 5.68 7.13 9.29
N LEU A 200 4.83 7.20 10.31
CA LEU A 200 3.43 6.76 10.25
C LEU A 200 2.50 7.95 10.05
N ARG A 201 1.55 7.83 9.13
CA ARG A 201 0.48 8.82 8.98
C ARG A 201 -0.41 8.86 10.23
N SER A 202 -0.88 10.07 10.60
CA SER A 202 -1.72 10.30 11.79
C SER A 202 -3.08 9.60 11.74
N GLU A 203 -3.54 9.23 10.55
CA GLU A 203 -4.85 8.59 10.33
C GLU A 203 -4.88 7.10 10.68
N TYR A 204 -3.74 6.51 11.10
CA TYR A 204 -3.61 5.10 11.48
C TYR A 204 -3.37 4.89 12.99
N PRO A 205 -4.35 5.25 13.86
CA PRO A 205 -4.15 5.18 15.33
C PRO A 205 -3.99 3.75 15.85
N VAL A 206 -4.63 2.75 15.22
CA VAL A 206 -4.47 1.33 15.60
C VAL A 206 -3.05 0.86 15.26
N ALA A 207 -2.54 1.18 14.09
CA ALA A 207 -1.16 0.87 13.73
C ALA A 207 -0.16 1.54 14.67
N ALA A 208 -0.42 2.78 15.12
CA ALA A 208 0.42 3.48 16.09
C ALA A 208 0.51 2.73 17.43
N ASP A 209 -0.61 2.23 17.96
CA ASP A 209 -0.64 1.45 19.17
C ASP A 209 0.11 0.11 19.02
N VAL A 210 -0.17 -0.61 17.92
CA VAL A 210 0.46 -1.92 17.66
C VAL A 210 1.97 -1.78 17.47
N LEU A 211 2.41 -0.82 16.66
CA LEU A 211 3.83 -0.57 16.41
C LEU A 211 4.56 -0.16 17.69
N THR A 212 3.96 0.69 18.53
CA THR A 212 4.55 1.07 19.83
C THR A 212 4.80 -0.15 20.67
N ARG A 213 3.78 -0.99 20.86
CA ARG A 213 3.90 -2.22 21.66
C ARG A 213 4.87 -3.25 21.06
N ALA A 214 4.90 -3.39 19.73
CA ALA A 214 5.83 -4.28 19.05
C ALA A 214 7.29 -3.82 19.21
N ILE A 215 7.56 -2.52 19.09
CA ILE A 215 8.90 -1.94 19.29
C ILE A 215 9.35 -2.16 20.75
N ASP A 216 8.48 -1.92 21.73
CA ASP A 216 8.79 -2.12 23.14
C ASP A 216 9.04 -3.60 23.43
N SER A 217 8.20 -4.52 22.94
CA SER A 217 8.39 -5.96 23.04
C SER A 217 9.71 -6.42 22.40
N ALA A 218 10.09 -5.87 21.25
CA ALA A 218 11.35 -6.18 20.60
C ALA A 218 12.57 -5.68 21.40
N ARG A 219 12.46 -4.53 22.08
CA ARG A 219 13.50 -4.02 22.99
C ARG A 219 13.62 -4.87 24.24
N GLU A 220 12.50 -5.25 24.85
CA GLU A 220 12.48 -6.13 26.03
C GLU A 220 13.08 -7.52 25.73
N ALA A 221 12.84 -8.03 24.51
CA ALA A 221 13.42 -9.28 24.02
C ALA A 221 14.90 -9.16 23.57
N GLY A 222 15.50 -7.97 23.66
CA GLY A 222 16.89 -7.71 23.28
C GLY A 222 17.15 -7.77 21.77
N ILE A 223 16.11 -7.65 20.96
CA ILE A 223 16.18 -7.63 19.49
C ILE A 223 16.59 -6.23 19.00
N LEU A 224 15.94 -5.20 19.52
CA LEU A 224 16.28 -3.80 19.30
C LEU A 224 17.16 -3.26 20.44
N GLY A 225 18.04 -2.30 20.15
CA GLY A 225 18.91 -1.68 21.14
C GLY A 225 20.19 -1.06 20.53
N GLU A 226 21.36 -1.36 21.11
CA GLU A 226 22.61 -0.67 20.76
C GLU A 226 23.04 -0.85 19.30
N THR A 227 22.84 -2.05 18.73
CA THR A 227 23.26 -2.36 17.37
C THR A 227 22.35 -1.69 16.34
N PHE A 228 21.05 -1.77 16.56
CA PHE A 228 20.03 -1.12 15.74
C PHE A 228 18.80 -0.87 16.60
N ASP A 229 18.24 0.34 16.52
CA ASP A 229 17.02 0.69 17.21
C ASP A 229 16.04 1.38 16.27
N VAL A 230 14.74 1.25 16.55
CA VAL A 230 13.64 1.79 15.76
C VAL A 230 12.81 2.74 16.60
N GLU A 231 12.50 3.91 16.02
CA GLU A 231 11.61 4.91 16.58
C GLU A 231 10.35 5.04 15.73
N LEU A 232 9.19 5.22 16.37
CA LEU A 232 7.95 5.57 15.71
C LEU A 232 7.78 7.08 15.69
N PHE A 233 7.59 7.66 14.51
CA PHE A 233 7.26 9.08 14.33
C PHE A 233 5.87 9.18 13.68
N ILE A 234 4.97 9.97 14.29
CA ILE A 234 3.63 10.21 13.77
C ILE A 234 3.64 11.53 12.97
N GLY A 235 3.31 11.43 11.69
CA GLY A 235 3.18 12.57 10.79
C GLY A 235 1.99 13.47 11.13
N ALA A 236 1.87 14.58 10.43
CA ALA A 236 0.84 15.59 10.67
C ALA A 236 -0.39 15.48 9.72
N GLY A 237 -0.54 14.37 9.00
CA GLY A 237 -1.70 14.13 8.13
C GLY A 237 -1.64 14.90 6.80
N ALA A 238 -0.53 14.81 6.07
CA ALA A 238 -0.36 15.42 4.76
C ALA A 238 0.09 14.37 3.73
N TYR A 239 -0.72 14.09 2.71
CA TYR A 239 -0.42 13.12 1.63
C TYR A 239 0.96 13.35 1.00
N ILE A 240 1.35 14.63 0.79
CA ILE A 240 2.65 14.94 0.19
C ILE A 240 3.84 14.41 1.01
N CYS A 241 3.67 14.10 2.29
CA CYS A 241 4.70 13.49 3.12
C CYS A 241 4.94 12.00 2.80
N GLY A 242 4.13 11.39 1.93
CA GLY A 242 4.46 10.15 1.24
C GLY A 242 5.58 10.29 0.22
N GLU A 243 5.83 11.50 -0.32
CA GLU A 243 7.04 11.77 -1.10
C GLU A 243 8.26 11.81 -0.17
N ALA A 244 9.23 10.97 -0.46
CA ALA A 244 10.31 10.65 0.46
C ALA A 244 11.12 11.87 0.94
N THR A 245 11.32 12.91 0.11
CA THR A 245 12.06 14.12 0.55
C THR A 245 11.20 15.03 1.41
N SER A 246 9.90 15.11 1.14
CA SER A 246 8.93 15.82 1.97
C SER A 246 8.78 15.16 3.35
N LEU A 247 8.76 13.83 3.39
CA LEU A 247 8.82 13.03 4.61
C LEU A 247 10.04 13.39 5.46
N LEU A 248 11.23 13.49 4.84
CA LEU A 248 12.45 13.86 5.56
C LEU A 248 12.39 15.29 6.13
N GLU A 249 11.78 16.26 5.43
CA GLU A 249 11.55 17.59 5.97
C GLU A 249 10.66 17.55 7.22
N SER A 250 9.59 16.74 7.18
CA SER A 250 8.69 16.54 8.32
C SER A 250 9.41 15.90 9.51
N LEU A 251 10.23 14.86 9.29
CA LEU A 251 11.05 14.25 10.35
C LEU A 251 12.03 15.24 10.98
N GLU A 252 12.54 16.20 10.22
CA GLU A 252 13.44 17.26 10.70
C GLU A 252 12.71 18.45 11.33
N GLY A 253 11.37 18.33 11.55
CA GLY A 253 10.54 19.34 12.20
C GLY A 253 10.25 20.57 11.33
N ARG A 254 10.38 20.43 10.00
CA ARG A 254 10.04 21.46 9.04
C ARG A 254 8.75 21.13 8.29
N ARG A 255 8.22 22.12 7.56
CA ARG A 255 7.09 21.90 6.67
C ARG A 255 7.46 20.84 5.62
N GLY A 256 6.57 19.89 5.37
CA GLY A 256 6.73 18.85 4.36
C GLY A 256 6.76 19.45 2.96
N GLU A 257 7.95 19.75 2.48
CA GLU A 257 8.22 20.26 1.13
C GLU A 257 9.26 19.39 0.45
N ILE A 258 9.13 19.19 -0.86
CA ILE A 258 10.10 18.41 -1.62
C ILE A 258 11.49 19.04 -1.63
N ARG A 259 12.52 18.20 -1.67
CA ARG A 259 13.92 18.63 -1.87
C ARG A 259 14.30 18.52 -3.35
N VAL A 260 15.19 19.41 -3.78
CA VAL A 260 15.79 19.32 -5.11
C VAL A 260 16.73 18.11 -5.16
N LYS A 261 16.64 17.31 -6.22
CA LYS A 261 17.55 16.21 -6.53
C LYS A 261 18.36 16.57 -7.79
N PRO A 262 19.64 16.25 -7.90
CA PRO A 262 20.56 15.62 -6.94
C PRO A 262 20.98 16.54 -5.78
N PRO A 263 21.60 15.99 -4.68
CA PRO A 263 21.93 14.60 -4.45
C PRO A 263 20.72 13.75 -4.07
N SER A 264 20.84 12.41 -4.24
CA SER A 264 19.84 11.47 -3.76
C SER A 264 19.87 11.36 -2.22
N MET A 265 18.76 10.91 -1.63
CA MET A 265 18.67 10.70 -0.18
C MET A 265 19.63 9.62 0.32
N ALA A 266 19.96 8.65 -0.51
CA ALA A 266 20.95 7.63 -0.20
C ALA A 266 22.35 8.21 0.04
N ILE A 267 22.61 9.44 -0.45
CA ILE A 267 23.85 10.20 -0.22
C ILE A 267 23.61 11.26 0.87
N ARG A 268 22.49 12.00 0.79
CA ARG A 268 22.20 13.13 1.69
C ARG A 268 20.71 13.21 2.02
N GLY A 269 20.28 12.43 3.02
CA GLY A 269 18.90 12.31 3.47
C GLY A 269 18.64 12.99 4.81
N LEU A 270 18.20 12.22 5.80
CA LEU A 270 17.83 12.68 7.14
C LEU A 270 19.02 13.32 7.87
N TYR A 271 18.85 14.54 8.35
CA TYR A 271 19.90 15.36 8.99
C TYR A 271 21.18 15.46 8.12
N GLY A 272 21.03 15.41 6.80
CA GLY A 272 22.14 15.46 5.86
C GLY A 272 22.97 14.18 5.77
N LYS A 273 22.54 13.08 6.36
CA LYS A 273 23.22 11.78 6.40
C LYS A 273 22.64 10.82 5.35
N PRO A 274 23.39 9.78 4.91
CA PRO A 274 22.88 8.76 4.02
C PRO A 274 21.63 8.10 4.61
N THR A 275 20.56 8.03 3.81
CA THR A 275 19.27 7.52 4.27
C THR A 275 18.62 6.65 3.21
N VAL A 276 18.25 5.43 3.58
CA VAL A 276 17.38 4.58 2.77
C VAL A 276 15.94 4.80 3.22
N VAL A 277 15.10 5.35 2.34
CA VAL A 277 13.65 5.44 2.54
C VAL A 277 13.00 4.37 1.71
N ASN A 278 12.31 3.43 2.32
CA ASN A 278 11.57 2.36 1.66
C ASN A 278 10.13 2.31 2.18
N ASN A 279 9.20 1.90 1.31
CA ASN A 279 7.83 1.59 1.69
C ASN A 279 7.76 0.33 2.59
N ILE A 280 6.69 0.16 3.34
CA ILE A 280 6.46 -0.94 4.29
C ILE A 280 6.52 -2.31 3.60
N VAL A 281 5.75 -2.50 2.51
CA VAL A 281 5.72 -3.78 1.76
C VAL A 281 7.12 -4.14 1.25
N THR A 282 7.89 -3.14 0.78
CA THR A 282 9.28 -3.37 0.35
C THR A 282 10.15 -3.91 1.46
N LEU A 283 10.07 -3.33 2.66
CA LEU A 283 10.83 -3.79 3.83
C LEU A 283 10.37 -5.17 4.30
N CYS A 284 9.07 -5.44 4.29
CA CYS A 284 8.51 -6.72 4.69
C CYS A 284 8.83 -7.87 3.71
N ALA A 285 9.19 -7.58 2.45
CA ALA A 285 9.64 -8.60 1.50
C ALA A 285 11.07 -9.11 1.81
N VAL A 286 11.90 -8.27 2.44
CA VAL A 286 13.33 -8.56 2.69
C VAL A 286 13.55 -9.82 3.52
N PRO A 287 12.87 -10.05 4.66
CA PRO A 287 13.08 -11.25 5.46
C PRO A 287 12.86 -12.55 4.68
N TRP A 288 11.84 -12.59 3.82
CA TRP A 288 11.61 -13.75 2.97
C TRP A 288 12.75 -13.97 1.97
N ILE A 289 13.21 -12.90 1.31
CA ILE A 289 14.32 -12.95 0.36
C ILE A 289 15.58 -13.48 1.03
N ILE A 290 15.91 -13.01 2.22
CA ILE A 290 17.10 -13.44 2.94
C ILE A 290 17.01 -14.90 3.40
N ARG A 291 15.82 -15.39 3.78
CA ARG A 291 15.64 -16.79 4.20
C ARG A 291 15.62 -17.77 3.03
N ASN A 292 15.11 -17.37 1.88
CA ASN A 292 14.86 -18.28 0.74
C ASN A 292 15.81 -18.05 -0.45
N GLY A 293 16.57 -16.95 -0.44
CA GLY A 293 17.46 -16.53 -1.51
C GLY A 293 16.78 -15.63 -2.55
N GLY A 294 17.54 -14.66 -3.07
CA GLY A 294 17.06 -13.72 -4.08
C GLY A 294 16.62 -14.40 -5.38
N ALA A 295 17.30 -15.46 -5.79
CA ALA A 295 16.95 -16.22 -6.98
C ALA A 295 15.54 -16.89 -6.87
N ALA A 296 15.15 -17.34 -5.67
CA ALA A 296 13.83 -17.92 -5.46
C ALA A 296 12.70 -16.86 -5.57
N TYR A 297 12.99 -15.63 -5.15
CA TYR A 297 12.07 -14.50 -5.33
C TYR A 297 11.99 -14.08 -6.79
N ALA A 298 13.13 -13.99 -7.48
CA ALA A 298 13.21 -13.64 -8.89
C ALA A 298 12.55 -14.66 -9.82
N ALA A 299 12.36 -15.91 -9.37
CA ALA A 299 11.66 -16.94 -10.13
C ALA A 299 10.13 -16.77 -10.15
N MET A 300 9.59 -15.90 -9.32
CA MET A 300 8.17 -15.52 -9.30
C MET A 300 7.95 -14.27 -10.12
N GLY A 301 6.74 -14.10 -10.66
CA GLY A 301 6.34 -12.92 -11.42
C GLY A 301 6.54 -13.06 -12.93
N LEU A 302 6.55 -11.92 -13.65
CA LEU A 302 6.63 -11.88 -15.11
C LEU A 302 7.68 -10.86 -15.58
N GLY A 303 8.64 -11.30 -16.39
CA GLY A 303 9.67 -10.43 -16.98
C GLY A 303 10.55 -9.78 -15.91
N GLU A 304 10.66 -8.45 -15.93
CA GLU A 304 11.45 -7.69 -14.94
C GLU A 304 10.64 -7.36 -13.67
N SER A 305 9.34 -7.63 -13.65
CA SER A 305 8.47 -7.50 -12.48
C SER A 305 8.46 -8.82 -11.71
N THR A 306 9.45 -8.98 -10.82
CA THR A 306 9.70 -10.20 -10.06
C THR A 306 8.98 -10.21 -8.71
N GLY A 307 8.72 -11.42 -8.19
CA GLY A 307 8.08 -11.61 -6.89
C GLY A 307 6.55 -11.52 -6.95
N THR A 308 5.97 -11.09 -5.84
CA THR A 308 4.52 -10.95 -5.66
C THR A 308 4.12 -9.49 -5.46
N MET A 309 2.87 -9.18 -5.70
CA MET A 309 2.27 -7.87 -5.43
C MET A 309 1.00 -8.03 -4.60
N PRO A 310 0.85 -7.31 -3.49
CA PRO A 310 -0.41 -7.24 -2.77
C PRO A 310 -1.38 -6.30 -3.50
N PHE A 311 -2.16 -6.84 -4.43
CA PHE A 311 -3.21 -6.10 -5.11
C PHE A 311 -4.37 -5.82 -4.16
N GLN A 312 -4.84 -4.58 -4.16
CA GLN A 312 -5.88 -4.10 -3.25
C GLN A 312 -7.08 -3.66 -4.05
N LEU A 313 -8.14 -4.46 -4.02
CA LEU A 313 -9.38 -4.20 -4.75
C LEU A 313 -10.33 -3.34 -3.92
N ALA A 314 -10.73 -2.18 -4.46
CA ALA A 314 -11.59 -1.21 -3.81
C ALA A 314 -12.62 -0.63 -4.79
N GLY A 315 -13.46 0.28 -4.29
CA GLY A 315 -14.54 0.90 -5.08
C GLY A 315 -15.76 -0.01 -5.20
N ASN A 316 -16.38 -0.03 -6.37
CA ASN A 316 -17.59 -0.82 -6.62
C ASN A 316 -17.24 -2.26 -7.03
N VAL A 317 -16.71 -3.03 -6.11
CA VAL A 317 -16.32 -4.43 -6.31
C VAL A 317 -16.98 -5.33 -5.25
N LYS A 318 -17.37 -6.56 -5.60
CA LYS A 318 -18.06 -7.49 -4.68
C LYS A 318 -17.14 -7.97 -3.56
N ARG A 319 -15.94 -8.42 -3.92
CA ARG A 319 -14.96 -8.97 -2.99
C ARG A 319 -13.77 -8.02 -2.90
N GLY A 320 -14.01 -6.84 -2.30
CA GLY A 320 -12.95 -5.90 -1.97
C GLY A 320 -12.02 -6.46 -0.89
N GLY A 321 -10.72 -6.26 -1.06
CA GLY A 321 -9.73 -6.81 -0.15
C GLY A 321 -8.34 -6.83 -0.77
N LEU A 322 -7.40 -7.44 -0.05
CA LEU A 322 -6.03 -7.62 -0.48
C LEU A 322 -5.82 -9.07 -0.97
N TYR A 323 -5.23 -9.19 -2.14
CA TYR A 323 -4.86 -10.45 -2.78
C TYR A 323 -3.38 -10.40 -3.15
N GLU A 324 -2.54 -11.17 -2.47
CA GLU A 324 -1.13 -11.27 -2.82
C GLU A 324 -0.95 -12.31 -3.93
N LEU A 325 -0.56 -11.84 -5.10
CA LEU A 325 -0.41 -12.62 -6.32
C LEU A 325 0.95 -12.35 -6.96
N GLU A 326 1.45 -13.30 -7.75
CA GLU A 326 2.61 -13.04 -8.59
C GLU A 326 2.32 -11.91 -9.59
N PHE A 327 3.33 -11.11 -9.91
CA PHE A 327 3.20 -10.15 -11.01
C PHE A 327 2.85 -10.88 -12.31
N GLY A 328 1.98 -10.28 -13.14
CA GLY A 328 1.56 -10.85 -14.41
C GLY A 328 0.12 -11.38 -14.43
N VAL A 329 -0.57 -11.44 -13.27
CA VAL A 329 -2.04 -11.57 -13.27
C VAL A 329 -2.65 -10.43 -14.10
N THR A 330 -3.68 -10.71 -14.90
CA THR A 330 -4.30 -9.67 -15.72
C THR A 330 -5.25 -8.78 -14.92
N LEU A 331 -5.47 -7.57 -15.39
CA LEU A 331 -6.45 -6.65 -14.77
C LEU A 331 -7.85 -7.27 -14.73
N GLY A 332 -8.24 -8.00 -15.79
CA GLY A 332 -9.52 -8.69 -15.88
C GLY A 332 -9.68 -9.80 -14.86
N GLU A 333 -8.65 -10.64 -14.65
CA GLU A 333 -8.63 -11.66 -13.61
C GLU A 333 -8.79 -11.04 -12.22
N LEU A 334 -8.05 -9.94 -11.93
CA LEU A 334 -8.16 -9.23 -10.66
C LEU A 334 -9.59 -8.77 -10.39
N VAL A 335 -10.21 -8.10 -11.35
CA VAL A 335 -11.52 -7.46 -11.14
C VAL A 335 -12.66 -8.47 -11.20
N ASN A 336 -12.63 -9.43 -12.14
CA ASN A 336 -13.73 -10.35 -12.38
C ASN A 336 -13.62 -11.64 -11.56
N GLU A 337 -12.43 -12.28 -11.49
CA GLU A 337 -12.28 -13.55 -10.80
C GLU A 337 -12.03 -13.35 -9.31
N TRP A 338 -11.04 -12.54 -8.94
CA TRP A 338 -10.76 -12.22 -7.53
C TRP A 338 -11.81 -11.30 -6.93
N GLY A 339 -12.12 -10.18 -7.61
CA GLY A 339 -13.08 -9.19 -7.17
C GLY A 339 -14.56 -9.61 -7.33
N GLY A 340 -14.85 -10.54 -8.23
CA GLY A 340 -16.21 -11.02 -8.51
C GLY A 340 -17.07 -10.02 -9.28
N GLY A 341 -16.48 -9.06 -9.96
CA GLY A 341 -17.17 -7.99 -10.68
C GLY A 341 -17.73 -6.91 -9.76
N THR A 342 -18.62 -6.07 -10.30
CA THR A 342 -19.21 -4.94 -9.54
C THR A 342 -20.17 -5.41 -8.45
N ARG A 343 -20.15 -4.72 -7.32
CA ARG A 343 -21.09 -4.94 -6.21
C ARG A 343 -22.52 -4.59 -6.58
N SER A 344 -22.71 -3.57 -7.43
CA SER A 344 -24.01 -3.15 -7.95
C SER A 344 -24.61 -4.13 -8.96
N GLY A 345 -23.82 -5.04 -9.55
CA GLY A 345 -24.21 -5.89 -10.69
C GLY A 345 -24.29 -5.13 -12.03
N ARG A 346 -23.93 -3.84 -12.06
CA ARG A 346 -23.87 -3.01 -13.27
C ARG A 346 -22.56 -3.26 -14.03
N PRO A 347 -22.47 -2.92 -15.32
CA PRO A 347 -21.23 -3.00 -16.07
C PRO A 347 -20.11 -2.16 -15.44
N ILE A 348 -18.88 -2.66 -15.53
CA ILE A 348 -17.69 -1.88 -15.18
C ILE A 348 -17.50 -0.81 -16.26
N LYS A 349 -17.40 0.45 -15.84
CA LYS A 349 -17.09 1.58 -16.71
C LYS A 349 -15.59 1.83 -16.79
N ALA A 350 -14.97 1.93 -15.63
CA ALA A 350 -13.55 2.23 -15.50
C ALA A 350 -12.91 1.49 -14.32
N VAL A 351 -11.59 1.31 -14.42
CA VAL A 351 -10.76 0.86 -13.30
C VAL A 351 -9.59 1.83 -13.18
N GLN A 352 -9.41 2.45 -12.02
CA GLN A 352 -8.24 3.28 -11.75
C GLN A 352 -7.12 2.43 -11.16
N VAL A 353 -5.93 2.55 -11.75
CA VAL A 353 -4.71 1.86 -11.31
C VAL A 353 -3.60 2.88 -11.09
N GLY A 354 -2.86 2.76 -9.98
CA GLY A 354 -1.76 3.68 -9.66
C GLY A 354 -2.13 4.81 -8.68
N GLY A 355 -3.18 4.60 -7.87
CA GLY A 355 -3.62 5.55 -6.85
C GLY A 355 -4.43 6.72 -7.43
N PRO A 356 -4.65 7.81 -6.66
CA PRO A 356 -5.55 8.91 -7.04
C PRO A 356 -5.07 9.70 -8.27
N LEU A 357 -3.79 9.58 -8.62
CA LEU A 357 -3.17 10.19 -9.80
C LEU A 357 -2.87 9.16 -10.89
N GLY A 358 -3.41 7.95 -10.77
CA GLY A 358 -3.29 6.88 -11.75
C GLY A 358 -4.28 7.00 -12.91
N ALA A 359 -4.00 6.30 -14.01
CA ALA A 359 -4.85 6.28 -15.20
C ALA A 359 -6.16 5.52 -14.96
N TYR A 360 -7.21 5.91 -15.68
CA TYR A 360 -8.45 5.16 -15.82
C TYR A 360 -8.34 4.23 -17.03
N LEU A 361 -8.54 2.93 -16.81
CA LEU A 361 -8.54 1.88 -17.81
C LEU A 361 -9.97 1.38 -18.06
N THR A 362 -10.26 1.00 -19.30
CA THR A 362 -11.55 0.44 -19.72
C THR A 362 -11.50 -1.09 -19.75
N PRO A 363 -12.65 -1.78 -19.89
CA PRO A 363 -12.68 -3.23 -20.11
C PRO A 363 -11.83 -3.73 -21.30
N GLU A 364 -11.50 -2.87 -22.27
CA GLU A 364 -10.61 -3.20 -23.39
C GLU A 364 -9.17 -3.49 -22.93
N HIS A 365 -8.78 -3.03 -21.74
CA HIS A 365 -7.46 -3.24 -21.14
C HIS A 365 -7.42 -4.44 -20.18
N PHE A 366 -8.49 -5.25 -20.10
CA PHE A 366 -8.55 -6.32 -19.10
C PHE A 366 -7.55 -7.47 -19.33
N ASP A 367 -7.07 -7.64 -20.55
CA ASP A 367 -6.03 -8.63 -20.87
C ASP A 367 -4.60 -8.16 -20.53
N VAL A 368 -4.43 -6.90 -20.05
CA VAL A 368 -3.11 -6.36 -19.73
C VAL A 368 -2.57 -7.02 -18.45
N PRO A 369 -1.35 -7.60 -18.50
CA PRO A 369 -0.69 -8.12 -17.31
C PRO A 369 -0.34 -6.99 -16.35
N MET A 370 -0.62 -7.19 -15.07
CA MET A 370 -0.31 -6.24 -13.99
C MET A 370 1.18 -6.33 -13.65
N THR A 371 1.99 -5.61 -14.42
CA THR A 371 3.44 -5.43 -14.25
C THR A 371 3.80 -3.96 -14.44
N TYR A 372 4.99 -3.56 -13.99
CA TYR A 372 5.49 -2.20 -14.20
C TYR A 372 5.64 -1.86 -15.69
N GLU A 373 6.08 -2.83 -16.50
CA GLU A 373 6.37 -2.64 -17.92
C GLU A 373 5.10 -2.51 -18.75
N HIS A 374 4.21 -3.50 -18.68
CA HIS A 374 2.99 -3.53 -19.50
C HIS A 374 2.04 -2.37 -19.20
N LEU A 375 1.90 -2.00 -17.91
CA LEU A 375 1.08 -0.83 -17.56
C LEU A 375 1.68 0.47 -18.10
N ARG A 376 3.03 0.61 -18.08
CA ARG A 376 3.70 1.78 -18.65
C ARG A 376 3.51 1.88 -20.17
N GLU A 377 3.49 0.77 -20.89
CA GLU A 377 3.26 0.73 -22.34
C GLU A 377 1.89 1.32 -22.73
N ILE A 378 0.90 1.21 -21.84
CA ILE A 378 -0.45 1.78 -22.05
C ILE A 378 -0.67 3.10 -21.28
N GLY A 379 0.41 3.77 -20.84
CA GLY A 379 0.32 5.05 -20.13
C GLY A 379 -0.14 4.99 -18.67
N ALA A 380 -0.29 3.77 -18.11
CA ALA A 380 -0.66 3.55 -16.73
C ALA A 380 0.55 3.20 -15.85
N GLU A 381 0.34 3.10 -14.55
CA GLU A 381 1.34 2.68 -13.58
C GLU A 381 0.70 1.79 -12.50
N ILE A 382 1.45 0.80 -12.01
CA ILE A 382 0.93 -0.13 -10.99
C ILE A 382 0.73 0.56 -9.62
N GLY A 383 1.48 1.65 -9.38
CA GLY A 383 1.44 2.38 -8.13
C GLY A 383 1.78 1.51 -6.93
N HIS A 384 0.98 1.62 -5.89
CA HIS A 384 1.07 0.82 -4.66
C HIS A 384 0.14 -0.43 -4.70
N GLY A 385 -0.29 -0.87 -5.90
CA GLY A 385 -1.16 -2.03 -6.08
C GLY A 385 -2.64 -1.78 -5.82
N GLY A 386 -3.04 -0.54 -5.64
CA GLY A 386 -4.44 -0.17 -5.52
C GLY A 386 -5.17 -0.23 -6.87
N VAL A 387 -6.32 -0.89 -6.89
CA VAL A 387 -7.20 -1.08 -8.05
C VAL A 387 -8.61 -0.67 -7.65
N VAL A 388 -9.08 0.47 -8.15
CA VAL A 388 -10.39 1.04 -7.78
C VAL A 388 -11.37 0.88 -8.94
N VAL A 389 -12.46 0.16 -8.70
CA VAL A 389 -13.47 -0.19 -9.71
C VAL A 389 -14.63 0.80 -9.69
N PHE A 390 -15.02 1.29 -10.86
CA PHE A 390 -16.16 2.18 -11.08
C PHE A 390 -17.19 1.50 -12.01
N ASP A 391 -18.47 1.59 -11.66
CA ASP A 391 -19.54 1.14 -12.55
C ASP A 391 -20.00 2.26 -13.49
N ASP A 392 -20.98 1.97 -14.34
CA ASP A 392 -21.49 2.88 -15.38
C ASP A 392 -22.30 4.08 -14.86
N THR A 393 -22.50 4.20 -13.54
CA THR A 393 -23.16 5.36 -12.92
C THR A 393 -22.22 6.53 -12.65
N VAL A 394 -20.88 6.29 -12.69
CA VAL A 394 -19.89 7.32 -12.34
C VAL A 394 -19.65 8.26 -13.51
N ASP A 395 -19.63 9.56 -13.23
CA ASP A 395 -19.26 10.60 -14.17
C ASP A 395 -17.73 10.78 -14.18
N MET A 396 -17.09 10.51 -15.33
CA MET A 396 -15.63 10.53 -15.45
C MET A 396 -15.07 11.95 -15.62
N ALA A 397 -15.88 12.92 -16.02
CA ALA A 397 -15.50 14.34 -16.02
C ALA A 397 -15.33 14.86 -14.58
N GLU A 398 -16.23 14.46 -13.67
CA GLU A 398 -16.09 14.75 -12.24
C GLU A 398 -14.87 14.05 -11.62
N GLN A 399 -14.53 12.83 -12.07
CA GLN A 399 -13.31 12.16 -11.62
C GLN A 399 -12.03 12.88 -12.11
N ALA A 400 -12.02 13.37 -13.34
CA ALA A 400 -10.92 14.19 -13.86
C ALA A 400 -10.77 15.51 -13.07
N ARG A 401 -11.89 16.16 -12.77
CA ARG A 401 -11.94 17.34 -11.89
C ARG A 401 -11.37 17.03 -10.50
N TYR A 402 -11.77 15.88 -9.94
CA TYR A 402 -11.29 15.44 -8.63
C TYR A 402 -9.76 15.30 -8.58
N ALA A 403 -9.12 14.83 -9.65
CA ALA A 403 -7.65 14.71 -9.70
C ALA A 403 -6.96 16.08 -9.52
N PHE A 404 -7.45 17.13 -10.17
CA PHE A 404 -6.96 18.48 -9.94
C PHE A 404 -7.27 18.99 -8.53
N ALA A 405 -8.47 18.75 -8.02
CA ALA A 405 -8.88 19.17 -6.68
C ALA A 405 -8.02 18.49 -5.60
N PHE A 406 -7.76 17.21 -5.75
CA PHE A 406 -6.86 16.46 -4.87
C PHE A 406 -5.45 17.06 -4.88
N CYS A 407 -4.88 17.30 -6.08
CA CYS A 407 -3.58 17.92 -6.20
C CYS A 407 -3.55 19.35 -5.60
N ALA A 408 -4.59 20.14 -5.80
CA ALA A 408 -4.70 21.50 -5.24
C ALA A 408 -4.70 21.49 -3.71
N HIS A 409 -5.36 20.48 -3.11
CA HIS A 409 -5.43 20.32 -1.65
C HIS A 409 -4.10 19.82 -1.06
N GLU A 410 -3.48 18.82 -1.68
CA GLU A 410 -2.33 18.09 -1.14
C GLU A 410 -0.96 18.64 -1.59
N SER A 411 -0.92 19.60 -2.52
CA SER A 411 0.33 20.19 -2.99
C SER A 411 1.12 20.84 -1.85
N CYS A 412 2.43 20.53 -1.75
CA CYS A 412 3.32 21.23 -0.82
C CYS A 412 3.46 22.73 -1.13
N GLY A 413 3.07 23.16 -2.34
CA GLY A 413 3.09 24.55 -2.78
C GLY A 413 4.46 25.08 -3.24
N LYS A 414 5.48 24.21 -3.36
CA LYS A 414 6.85 24.65 -3.67
C LYS A 414 7.03 25.05 -5.13
N CYS A 415 6.56 24.26 -6.08
CA CYS A 415 6.71 24.58 -7.51
C CYS A 415 5.42 25.15 -8.11
N THR A 416 5.59 26.15 -8.98
CA THR A 416 4.47 26.87 -9.61
C THR A 416 3.57 26.00 -10.47
N PRO A 417 4.09 25.08 -11.31
CA PRO A 417 3.25 24.23 -12.16
C PRO A 417 2.21 23.42 -11.35
N CYS A 418 2.63 22.78 -10.27
CA CYS A 418 1.75 22.04 -9.37
C CYS A 418 0.82 22.98 -8.57
N ARG A 419 1.39 23.96 -7.87
CA ARG A 419 0.64 24.85 -6.96
C ARG A 419 -0.46 25.65 -7.65
N ILE A 420 -0.13 26.26 -8.79
CA ILE A 420 -1.06 27.11 -9.53
C ILE A 420 -1.85 26.27 -10.55
N GLY A 421 -1.16 25.33 -11.23
CA GLY A 421 -1.78 24.50 -12.26
C GLY A 421 -2.94 23.66 -11.73
N ALA A 422 -2.81 23.07 -10.54
CA ALA A 422 -3.90 22.27 -9.96
C ALA A 422 -5.17 23.12 -9.71
N VAL A 423 -5.01 24.34 -9.16
CA VAL A 423 -6.13 25.28 -8.93
C VAL A 423 -6.77 25.72 -10.25
N ARG A 424 -5.93 26.07 -11.25
CA ARG A 424 -6.42 26.43 -12.59
C ARG A 424 -7.10 25.25 -13.29
N GLY A 425 -6.61 24.05 -13.06
CA GLY A 425 -7.22 22.80 -13.56
C GLY A 425 -8.64 22.62 -13.02
N VAL A 426 -8.85 22.80 -11.71
CA VAL A 426 -10.21 22.75 -11.11
C VAL A 426 -11.12 23.77 -11.77
N GLU A 427 -10.71 25.04 -11.85
CA GLU A 427 -11.52 26.11 -12.44
C GLU A 427 -11.85 25.84 -13.92
N LEU A 428 -10.91 25.27 -14.65
CA LEU A 428 -11.09 24.94 -16.07
C LEU A 428 -12.06 23.76 -16.23
N MET A 429 -11.93 22.73 -15.39
CA MET A 429 -12.87 21.60 -15.37
C MET A 429 -14.28 22.02 -14.96
N ASP A 430 -14.44 22.90 -13.97
CA ASP A 430 -15.74 23.48 -13.60
C ASP A 430 -16.41 24.15 -14.81
N GLN A 431 -15.64 24.95 -15.57
CA GLN A 431 -16.16 25.61 -16.76
C GLN A 431 -16.52 24.62 -17.90
N ILE A 432 -15.74 23.52 -18.04
CA ILE A 432 -16.04 22.49 -19.05
C ILE A 432 -17.33 21.76 -18.68
N ILE A 433 -17.48 21.35 -17.42
CA ILE A 433 -18.63 20.57 -16.93
C ILE A 433 -19.92 21.43 -16.94
N ASP A 434 -19.85 22.66 -16.42
CA ASP A 434 -21.04 23.52 -16.26
C ASP A 434 -21.54 24.08 -17.60
N GLU A 435 -20.61 24.44 -18.51
CA GLU A 435 -20.94 25.08 -19.78
C GLU A 435 -21.02 24.10 -20.96
N GLY A 436 -20.63 22.83 -20.80
CA GLY A 436 -20.49 21.89 -21.92
C GLY A 436 -19.48 22.37 -22.97
N SER A 437 -18.41 23.06 -22.54
CA SER A 437 -17.53 23.82 -23.43
C SER A 437 -16.19 23.14 -23.74
N LEU A 438 -16.17 21.79 -23.76
CA LEU A 438 -14.93 21.00 -23.97
C LEU A 438 -14.15 21.46 -25.20
N ASP A 439 -14.77 21.47 -26.39
CA ASP A 439 -14.08 21.80 -27.65
C ASP A 439 -13.35 23.15 -27.61
N ARG A 440 -13.96 24.12 -26.95
CA ARG A 440 -13.39 25.48 -26.83
C ARG A 440 -12.21 25.53 -25.86
N ARG A 441 -12.23 24.69 -24.82
CA ARG A 441 -11.29 24.75 -23.71
C ARG A 441 -10.22 23.66 -23.74
N LEU A 442 -10.42 22.64 -24.57
CA LEU A 442 -9.49 21.51 -24.67
C LEU A 442 -8.03 21.94 -24.95
N PRO A 443 -7.74 22.89 -25.87
CA PRO A 443 -6.35 23.30 -26.07
C PRO A 443 -5.70 23.88 -24.81
N LEU A 444 -6.46 24.67 -24.02
CA LEU A 444 -5.95 25.24 -22.77
C LEU A 444 -5.76 24.18 -21.68
N LEU A 445 -6.63 23.16 -21.65
CA LEU A 445 -6.51 22.05 -20.70
C LEU A 445 -5.26 21.21 -21.03
N GLU A 446 -5.00 20.94 -22.31
CA GLU A 446 -3.80 20.22 -22.74
C GLU A 446 -2.51 21.01 -22.46
N ASP A 447 -2.46 22.31 -22.75
CA ASP A 447 -1.33 23.18 -22.41
C ASP A 447 -1.06 23.16 -20.91
N LEU A 448 -2.11 23.21 -20.08
CA LEU A 448 -1.99 23.14 -18.63
C LEU A 448 -1.44 21.78 -18.16
N CYS A 449 -1.96 20.70 -18.71
CA CYS A 449 -1.50 19.34 -18.42
C CYS A 449 -0.02 19.17 -18.80
N GLU A 450 0.40 19.63 -19.99
CA GLU A 450 1.79 19.58 -20.44
C GLU A 450 2.72 20.36 -19.50
N VAL A 451 2.35 21.58 -19.12
CA VAL A 451 3.14 22.38 -18.16
C VAL A 451 3.24 21.69 -16.81
N MET A 452 2.18 21.08 -16.31
CA MET A 452 2.22 20.37 -15.04
C MET A 452 3.09 19.11 -15.11
N GLU A 453 2.98 18.33 -16.18
CA GLU A 453 3.75 17.10 -16.37
C GLU A 453 5.24 17.38 -16.49
N ASP A 454 5.65 18.30 -17.36
CA ASP A 454 7.05 18.55 -17.70
C ASP A 454 7.80 19.40 -16.67
N SER A 455 7.09 20.27 -15.94
CA SER A 455 7.74 21.30 -15.11
C SER A 455 7.50 21.12 -13.63
N SER A 456 6.71 20.14 -13.16
CA SER A 456 6.55 19.86 -11.74
C SER A 456 7.77 19.13 -11.19
N MET A 457 8.16 19.46 -9.95
CA MET A 457 9.35 18.91 -9.32
C MET A 457 9.19 17.49 -8.76
N CYS A 458 7.96 16.97 -8.64
CA CYS A 458 7.67 15.63 -8.14
C CYS A 458 6.40 15.06 -8.77
N ALA A 459 6.17 13.76 -8.51
CA ALA A 459 5.03 13.00 -9.03
C ALA A 459 3.66 13.64 -8.72
N MET A 460 3.49 14.34 -7.58
CA MET A 460 2.23 15.01 -7.25
C MET A 460 1.73 15.89 -8.39
N GLY A 461 2.56 16.77 -8.92
CA GLY A 461 2.16 17.64 -10.03
C GLY A 461 2.27 16.98 -11.39
N SER A 462 3.34 16.20 -11.64
CA SER A 462 3.57 15.63 -12.98
C SER A 462 2.64 14.47 -13.32
N MET A 463 2.06 13.78 -12.34
CA MET A 463 1.10 12.71 -12.58
C MET A 463 -0.37 13.16 -12.57
N THR A 464 -0.68 14.35 -12.04
CA THR A 464 -2.04 14.88 -12.03
C THR A 464 -2.72 14.87 -13.41
N PRO A 465 -2.02 15.15 -14.53
CA PRO A 465 -2.60 15.03 -15.88
C PRO A 465 -3.04 13.63 -16.31
N LYS A 466 -2.47 12.56 -15.75
CA LYS A 466 -2.77 11.17 -16.18
C LYS A 466 -4.25 10.80 -16.06
N PRO A 467 -4.91 10.89 -14.89
CA PRO A 467 -6.33 10.60 -14.79
C PRO A 467 -7.19 11.54 -15.63
N VAL A 468 -6.78 12.79 -15.82
CA VAL A 468 -7.51 13.74 -16.67
C VAL A 468 -7.47 13.32 -18.13
N ARG A 469 -6.28 13.02 -18.66
CA ARG A 469 -6.12 12.60 -20.07
C ARG A 469 -6.77 11.26 -20.36
N SER A 470 -6.61 10.26 -19.49
CA SER A 470 -7.27 8.95 -19.65
C SER A 470 -8.80 9.06 -19.56
N ALA A 471 -9.33 9.95 -18.70
CA ALA A 471 -10.76 10.23 -18.67
C ALA A 471 -11.26 10.87 -19.97
N LEU A 472 -10.54 11.84 -20.50
CA LEU A 472 -10.86 12.49 -21.80
C LEU A 472 -10.81 11.49 -22.97
N GLU A 473 -9.78 10.66 -23.03
CA GLU A 473 -9.56 9.69 -24.10
C GLU A 473 -10.67 8.64 -24.14
N HIS A 474 -11.01 8.08 -22.99
CA HIS A 474 -11.94 6.93 -22.94
C HIS A 474 -13.40 7.32 -22.69
N PHE A 475 -13.66 8.49 -22.10
CA PHE A 475 -15.00 8.90 -21.65
C PHE A 475 -15.37 10.31 -22.10
N GLY A 476 -14.94 10.73 -23.27
CA GLY A 476 -15.19 12.09 -23.83
C GLY A 476 -16.67 12.52 -23.81
N SER A 477 -17.60 11.58 -23.89
CA SER A 477 -19.04 11.87 -23.79
C SER A 477 -19.46 12.45 -22.45
N ASP A 478 -18.76 12.11 -21.34
CA ASP A 478 -19.09 12.63 -20.01
C ASP A 478 -18.76 14.13 -19.88
N PHE A 479 -17.81 14.62 -20.68
CA PHE A 479 -17.38 16.02 -20.72
C PHE A 479 -18.26 16.93 -21.58
N THR A 480 -19.19 16.36 -22.36
CA THR A 480 -20.06 17.12 -23.30
C THR A 480 -21.50 17.25 -22.78
N LYS A 481 -21.84 16.63 -21.64
CA LYS A 481 -23.15 16.73 -21.02
C LYS A 481 -23.35 18.15 -20.46
N THR A 482 -24.40 18.82 -20.90
CA THR A 482 -24.79 20.09 -20.29
C THR A 482 -25.52 19.84 -18.96
N GLY A 483 -25.02 20.42 -17.88
CA GLY A 483 -25.43 20.14 -16.49
C GLY A 483 -26.85 20.53 -16.08
N ALA A 484 -27.82 20.53 -16.99
CA ALA A 484 -29.18 21.02 -16.72
C ALA A 484 -30.30 19.98 -16.83
N GLU A 485 -30.07 18.78 -17.38
CA GLU A 485 -31.22 17.88 -17.68
C GLU A 485 -31.17 16.51 -16.96
N ASP A 486 -30.08 16.13 -16.24
CA ASP A 486 -29.96 14.79 -15.62
C ASP A 486 -29.42 14.78 -14.17
N ARG A 487 -29.63 15.85 -13.37
CA ARG A 487 -29.31 15.84 -11.92
C ARG A 487 -30.53 15.80 -11.05
#